data_a2c8f6ab4be94f52cdb540cb08597a96
#
_entry.id   a2c8f6ab4be94f52cdb540cb08597a96
#
_cell.length_a   1.000
_cell.length_b   1.000
_cell.length_c   1.000
_cell.angle_alpha   90.00
_cell.angle_beta   90.00
_cell.angle_gamma   90.00
#
_symmetry.space_group_name_H-M   'P 1'
#
loop_
_entity.id
_entity.type
_entity.pdbx_description
1 polymer ?
#
loop_
_entity_poly.entity_id
_entity_poly.type
_entity_poly.pdbx_seq_one_letter_code
_entity_poly.pdbx_strand_id
1 'polypeptide(L)'
;MTSWRRAVPAVALSALAVATTAGCDNGWWTYHRDPVRSGVDSQLAVAGRVSAAWTTNLDGAVYAQPLVVGGTLVAATENDSLYGLDPGTGAVRWRTHVASPVSRSVLPCGNIDPLGITGTPAYDPTSKLVFAVAETQLGGKVTHLLAGVDPASGQQRILRPVDPPGSDPTASQQRGALTVTAGRVYVPYGGLAGDCGAYRGTVVASSTTGTGPLISYTVPTAREGGIWTPPGPVVDRSGNLLVQVGNSAATAGAWDGGDSVLKLSPDLRLLDSFAPASWAWDNAVDADLGSTAPSLTANGYLLAVGKSSTAYTLRAGHLGGIGGQVTSSQLCAAYGGTAVAGNTVYVPCTDGLRAVSVDSAGAPHVLWHANTAVTGSPVVGGGRVWSLNPSGALYGLDPRTGAVTQQLPMNQTSRFASPTLFSDSVLVPTLTGISAFRGA
;
A
#
# COMPACT_ATOMS: atom_id res chain seq x y z
N MET A 1 64.53 -26.84 37.07
CA MET A 1 63.06 -27.03 36.80
C MET A 1 62.55 -25.75 36.15
N THR A 2 62.57 -25.73 34.83
CA THR A 2 62.26 -24.52 33.99
C THR A 2 60.82 -24.66 33.44
N SER A 3 59.91 -23.81 33.91
CA SER A 3 58.51 -23.79 33.44
C SER A 3 58.39 -22.89 32.18
N TRP A 4 58.03 -23.49 31.07
CA TRP A 4 57.68 -22.81 29.84
C TRP A 4 56.22 -22.36 29.89
N ARG A 5 55.97 -21.04 29.89
CA ARG A 5 54.66 -20.46 29.68
C ARG A 5 54.44 -20.33 28.17
N ARG A 6 53.43 -21.00 27.61
CA ARG A 6 53.01 -20.83 26.22
C ARG A 6 52.15 -19.57 26.14
N ALA A 7 52.56 -18.63 25.29
CA ALA A 7 51.72 -17.47 24.92
C ALA A 7 50.70 -17.89 23.85
N VAL A 8 49.42 -17.59 24.08
CA VAL A 8 48.33 -17.74 23.11
C VAL A 8 48.18 -16.40 22.38
N PRO A 9 48.23 -16.35 21.06
CA PRO A 9 47.99 -15.11 20.34
C PRO A 9 46.50 -14.75 20.37
N ALA A 10 46.17 -13.53 20.80
CA ALA A 10 44.83 -12.95 20.70
C ALA A 10 44.57 -12.56 19.23
N VAL A 11 43.61 -13.21 18.62
CA VAL A 11 43.09 -12.81 17.31
C VAL A 11 42.14 -11.64 17.54
N ALA A 12 42.57 -10.45 17.11
CA ALA A 12 41.71 -9.28 17.07
C ALA A 12 40.74 -9.42 15.90
N LEU A 13 39.47 -9.66 16.16
CA LEU A 13 38.38 -9.51 15.19
C LEU A 13 38.15 -8.02 14.97
N SER A 14 38.65 -7.50 13.84
CA SER A 14 38.28 -6.17 13.34
C SER A 14 36.84 -6.25 12.80
N ALA A 15 35.87 -5.76 13.57
CA ALA A 15 34.54 -5.51 13.06
C ALA A 15 34.63 -4.34 12.06
N LEU A 16 34.56 -4.64 10.77
CA LEU A 16 34.30 -3.62 9.75
C LEU A 16 32.86 -3.10 9.97
N ALA A 17 32.74 -1.94 10.60
CA ALA A 17 31.53 -1.16 10.57
C ALA A 17 31.35 -0.65 9.10
N VAL A 18 30.48 -1.31 8.34
CA VAL A 18 29.99 -0.75 7.09
C VAL A 18 29.13 0.46 7.48
N ALA A 19 29.74 1.65 7.45
CA ALA A 19 28.98 2.89 7.48
C ALA A 19 28.20 2.98 6.16
N THR A 20 26.94 2.55 6.19
CA THR A 20 26.00 2.94 5.15
C THR A 20 25.83 4.44 5.28
N THR A 21 26.46 5.20 4.38
CA THR A 21 26.05 6.58 4.11
C THR A 21 24.62 6.50 3.57
N ALA A 22 23.63 6.55 4.47
CA ALA A 22 22.29 6.91 4.09
C ALA A 22 22.37 8.33 3.53
N GLY A 23 22.59 8.46 2.23
CA GLY A 23 22.31 9.69 1.52
C GLY A 23 20.88 10.07 1.90
N CYS A 24 20.65 11.34 2.23
CA CYS A 24 19.32 11.89 2.45
C CYS A 24 18.55 11.80 1.12
N ASP A 25 18.08 10.61 0.77
CA ASP A 25 17.20 10.42 -0.37
C ASP A 25 15.78 10.66 0.15
N ASN A 26 15.28 11.88 -0.08
CA ASN A 26 13.92 12.29 0.24
C ASN A 26 12.89 11.59 -0.68
N GLY A 27 13.21 10.43 -1.23
CA GLY A 27 12.39 9.67 -2.14
C GLY A 27 11.13 9.11 -1.49
N TRP A 28 10.11 8.91 -2.33
CA TRP A 28 8.87 8.21 -2.01
C TRP A 28 8.82 6.94 -2.84
N TRP A 29 9.40 5.84 -2.32
CA TRP A 29 9.77 4.66 -3.12
C TRP A 29 8.70 3.59 -3.24
N THR A 30 7.69 3.66 -2.40
CA THR A 30 6.58 2.72 -2.33
C THR A 30 5.35 3.41 -1.76
N TYR A 31 4.20 2.75 -1.76
CA TYR A 31 3.00 3.28 -1.13
C TYR A 31 3.29 3.71 0.30
N HIS A 32 2.84 4.92 0.66
CA HIS A 32 3.07 5.54 1.98
C HIS A 32 4.55 5.56 2.40
N ARG A 33 5.45 5.78 1.41
CA ARG A 33 6.87 6.09 1.55
C ARG A 33 7.78 4.91 1.89
N ASP A 34 7.38 4.02 2.78
CA ASP A 34 8.23 2.95 3.33
C ASP A 34 7.48 1.59 3.40
N PRO A 35 8.21 0.46 3.57
CA PRO A 35 7.58 -0.85 3.61
C PRO A 35 6.63 -1.08 4.79
N VAL A 36 6.75 -0.31 5.89
CA VAL A 36 5.79 -0.36 7.02
C VAL A 36 4.56 0.49 6.78
N ARG A 37 4.50 1.20 5.65
CA ARG A 37 3.37 2.07 5.23
C ARG A 37 3.11 3.20 6.22
N SER A 38 4.17 3.83 6.72
CA SER A 38 4.01 4.92 7.69
C SER A 38 3.26 6.13 7.13
N GLY A 39 3.44 6.44 5.85
CA GLY A 39 2.85 7.63 5.23
C GLY A 39 3.37 8.95 5.83
N VAL A 40 4.55 8.92 6.45
CA VAL A 40 5.11 10.09 7.17
C VAL A 40 6.40 10.55 6.53
N ASP A 41 6.48 11.83 6.20
CA ASP A 41 7.72 12.52 5.89
C ASP A 41 8.05 13.54 6.99
N SER A 42 8.87 13.12 7.96
CA SER A 42 9.30 13.96 9.07
C SER A 42 10.33 15.03 8.67
N GLN A 43 10.90 14.91 7.47
CA GLN A 43 11.95 15.83 6.98
C GLN A 43 11.40 16.87 6.01
N LEU A 44 10.15 16.73 5.57
CA LEU A 44 9.53 17.70 4.69
C LEU A 44 9.53 19.07 5.38
N ALA A 45 10.14 20.07 4.76
CA ALA A 45 10.08 21.43 5.24
C ALA A 45 8.62 21.86 5.39
N VAL A 46 8.29 22.51 6.49
CA VAL A 46 6.94 23.02 6.71
C VAL A 46 6.64 24.06 5.64
N ALA A 47 5.92 23.66 4.63
CA ALA A 47 5.38 24.60 3.68
C ALA A 47 4.37 25.46 4.43
N GLY A 48 4.43 26.77 4.28
CA GLY A 48 3.40 27.69 4.69
C GLY A 48 2.06 27.32 4.03
N ARG A 49 1.42 28.21 3.31
CA ARG A 49 0.29 27.86 2.44
C ARG A 49 0.84 27.24 1.15
N VAL A 50 0.25 26.12 0.71
CA VAL A 50 0.50 25.59 -0.64
C VAL A 50 -0.53 26.15 -1.60
N SER A 51 -0.16 26.27 -2.88
CA SER A 51 -1.02 26.68 -3.99
C SER A 51 -0.83 25.75 -5.18
N ALA A 52 -1.78 25.75 -6.13
CA ALA A 52 -1.65 24.97 -7.35
C ALA A 52 -0.39 25.40 -8.11
N ALA A 53 0.46 24.43 -8.46
CA ALA A 53 1.71 24.68 -9.17
C ALA A 53 1.62 24.25 -10.64
N TRP A 54 1.24 23.01 -10.90
CA TRP A 54 1.08 22.47 -12.24
C TRP A 54 0.09 21.30 -12.27
N THR A 55 -0.45 21.01 -13.46
CA THR A 55 -1.24 19.80 -13.73
C THR A 55 -0.77 19.23 -15.06
N THR A 56 -0.53 17.92 -15.09
CA THR A 56 -0.15 17.19 -16.30
C THR A 56 -1.19 16.11 -16.57
N ASN A 57 -1.85 16.21 -17.73
CA ASN A 57 -2.74 15.16 -18.21
C ASN A 57 -1.90 14.01 -18.77
N LEU A 58 -2.30 12.79 -18.45
CA LEU A 58 -1.71 11.54 -18.94
C LEU A 58 -2.70 10.79 -19.82
N ASP A 59 -2.30 9.63 -20.33
CA ASP A 59 -3.11 8.83 -21.26
C ASP A 59 -4.21 7.99 -20.61
N GLY A 60 -4.35 8.07 -19.28
CA GLY A 60 -5.35 7.35 -18.50
C GLY A 60 -5.46 7.85 -17.08
N ALA A 61 -6.45 7.34 -16.36
CA ALA A 61 -6.63 7.63 -14.95
C ALA A 61 -5.46 7.12 -14.12
N VAL A 62 -5.09 7.85 -13.05
CA VAL A 62 -4.07 7.47 -12.10
C VAL A 62 -4.75 7.09 -10.77
N TYR A 63 -4.85 5.79 -10.51
CA TYR A 63 -5.35 5.25 -9.23
C TYR A 63 -4.21 5.05 -8.23
N ALA A 64 -3.04 4.69 -8.76
CA ALA A 64 -1.82 4.47 -8.01
C ALA A 64 -1.32 5.74 -7.31
N GLN A 65 -0.74 5.60 -6.12
CA GLN A 65 0.01 6.69 -5.51
C GLN A 65 1.26 6.97 -6.36
N PRO A 66 1.53 8.22 -6.77
CA PRO A 66 2.75 8.56 -7.49
C PRO A 66 3.98 8.33 -6.61
N LEU A 67 5.07 7.83 -7.20
CA LEU A 67 6.35 7.65 -6.50
C LEU A 67 7.32 8.77 -6.89
N VAL A 68 8.29 9.06 -6.04
CA VAL A 68 9.46 9.89 -6.40
C VAL A 68 10.73 9.11 -6.14
N VAL A 69 11.48 8.83 -7.21
CA VAL A 69 12.68 8.00 -7.19
C VAL A 69 13.81 8.74 -7.92
N GLY A 70 14.89 9.02 -7.23
CA GLY A 70 16.06 9.69 -7.82
C GLY A 70 15.71 11.02 -8.52
N GLY A 71 14.75 11.79 -7.98
CA GLY A 71 14.28 13.04 -8.56
C GLY A 71 13.40 12.89 -9.81
N THR A 72 12.88 11.69 -10.07
CA THR A 72 11.86 11.45 -11.10
C THR A 72 10.54 11.10 -10.42
N LEU A 73 9.46 11.80 -10.75
CA LEU A 73 8.11 11.45 -10.37
C LEU A 73 7.61 10.35 -11.32
N VAL A 74 7.31 9.18 -10.76
CA VAL A 74 6.80 8.03 -11.51
C VAL A 74 5.29 7.90 -11.29
N ALA A 75 4.52 7.92 -12.36
CA ALA A 75 3.08 7.73 -12.36
C ALA A 75 2.70 6.52 -13.23
N ALA A 76 1.70 5.77 -12.80
CA ALA A 76 1.14 4.63 -13.53
C ALA A 76 -0.32 4.91 -13.90
N THR A 77 -0.73 4.54 -15.10
CA THR A 77 -2.09 4.80 -15.59
C THR A 77 -2.85 3.52 -15.88
N GLU A 78 -4.18 3.63 -15.86
CA GLU A 78 -5.08 2.55 -16.30
C GLU A 78 -4.98 2.24 -17.80
N ASN A 79 -4.18 2.99 -18.55
CA ASN A 79 -3.82 2.66 -19.94
C ASN A 79 -2.50 1.88 -20.05
N ASP A 80 -2.12 1.14 -19.00
CA ASP A 80 -0.88 0.34 -18.93
C ASP A 80 0.39 1.13 -19.23
N SER A 81 0.42 2.41 -18.91
CA SER A 81 1.58 3.27 -19.12
C SER A 81 2.24 3.67 -17.81
N LEU A 82 3.55 3.64 -17.80
CA LEU A 82 4.38 4.27 -16.79
C LEU A 82 4.97 5.56 -17.35
N TYR A 83 4.92 6.62 -16.58
CA TYR A 83 5.47 7.93 -16.92
C TYR A 83 6.53 8.33 -15.91
N GLY A 84 7.63 8.91 -16.40
CA GLY A 84 8.55 9.67 -15.59
C GLY A 84 8.36 11.15 -15.88
N LEU A 85 8.08 11.92 -14.83
CA LEU A 85 7.87 13.36 -14.92
C LEU A 85 8.92 14.10 -14.09
N ASP A 86 9.14 15.35 -14.43
CA ASP A 86 9.84 16.30 -13.57
C ASP A 86 8.92 16.69 -12.41
N PRO A 87 9.26 16.42 -11.13
CA PRO A 87 8.38 16.72 -10.01
C PRO A 87 8.19 18.23 -9.77
N GLY A 88 9.13 19.05 -10.28
CA GLY A 88 9.07 20.51 -10.16
C GLY A 88 8.15 21.18 -11.17
N THR A 89 8.03 20.63 -12.37
CA THR A 89 7.32 21.27 -13.50
C THR A 89 6.20 20.43 -14.07
N GLY A 90 6.12 19.14 -13.77
CA GLY A 90 5.20 18.20 -14.38
C GLY A 90 5.56 17.78 -15.80
N ALA A 91 6.69 18.25 -16.34
CA ALA A 91 7.12 17.91 -17.70
C ALA A 91 7.39 16.40 -17.82
N VAL A 92 6.82 15.77 -18.85
CA VAL A 92 7.07 14.34 -19.14
C VAL A 92 8.49 14.18 -19.66
N ARG A 93 9.30 13.38 -18.96
CA ARG A 93 10.66 13.01 -19.34
C ARG A 93 10.68 11.75 -20.20
N TRP A 94 9.85 10.77 -19.86
CA TRP A 94 9.69 9.53 -20.59
C TRP A 94 8.30 8.92 -20.37
N ARG A 95 7.90 8.05 -21.30
CA ARG A 95 6.72 7.19 -21.20
C ARG A 95 7.08 5.79 -21.65
N THR A 96 6.64 4.79 -20.90
CA THR A 96 6.74 3.37 -21.25
C THR A 96 5.34 2.77 -21.25
N HIS A 97 4.85 2.38 -22.41
CA HIS A 97 3.60 1.63 -22.54
C HIS A 97 3.92 0.15 -22.43
N VAL A 98 3.43 -0.49 -21.35
CA VAL A 98 3.77 -1.88 -21.00
C VAL A 98 3.02 -2.86 -21.89
N ALA A 99 1.70 -2.67 -22.02
CA ALA A 99 0.80 -3.53 -22.76
C ALA A 99 -0.53 -2.83 -23.05
N SER A 100 -1.47 -3.51 -23.72
CA SER A 100 -2.82 -2.98 -23.93
C SER A 100 -3.71 -3.31 -22.74
N PRO A 101 -4.35 -2.33 -22.09
CA PRO A 101 -5.19 -2.57 -20.93
C PRO A 101 -6.45 -3.36 -21.29
N VAL A 102 -7.11 -3.92 -20.28
CA VAL A 102 -8.30 -4.74 -20.47
C VAL A 102 -9.53 -3.85 -20.59
N SER A 103 -10.32 -4.04 -21.65
CA SER A 103 -11.63 -3.41 -21.74
C SER A 103 -12.60 -4.00 -20.72
N ARG A 104 -13.38 -3.13 -20.06
CA ARG A 104 -14.43 -3.55 -19.13
C ARG A 104 -15.43 -4.54 -19.78
N SER A 105 -15.60 -4.49 -21.10
CA SER A 105 -16.53 -5.35 -21.85
C SER A 105 -16.16 -6.83 -21.84
N VAL A 106 -14.90 -7.19 -21.54
CA VAL A 106 -14.43 -8.59 -21.47
C VAL A 106 -14.34 -9.09 -20.02
N LEU A 107 -14.61 -8.23 -19.03
CA LEU A 107 -14.58 -8.58 -17.62
C LEU A 107 -15.99 -8.90 -17.11
N PRO A 108 -16.14 -9.86 -16.18
CA PRO A 108 -17.46 -10.26 -15.67
C PRO A 108 -18.13 -9.16 -14.83
N CYS A 109 -17.36 -8.30 -14.16
CA CYS A 109 -17.78 -7.11 -13.43
C CYS A 109 -16.63 -6.10 -13.29
N GLY A 110 -16.70 -5.17 -12.35
CA GLY A 110 -15.68 -4.14 -12.16
C GLY A 110 -16.22 -2.74 -12.44
N ASN A 111 -15.48 -1.71 -12.09
CA ASN A 111 -15.87 -0.31 -12.18
C ASN A 111 -14.77 0.60 -12.77
N ILE A 112 -13.72 0.01 -13.35
CA ILE A 112 -12.62 0.72 -14.03
C ILE A 112 -12.65 0.31 -15.51
N ASP A 113 -12.52 1.30 -16.43
CA ASP A 113 -12.50 1.10 -17.87
C ASP A 113 -11.61 2.15 -18.55
N PRO A 114 -10.57 1.76 -19.27
CA PRO A 114 -9.98 0.43 -19.29
C PRO A 114 -9.34 0.08 -17.93
N LEU A 115 -9.10 -1.21 -17.67
CA LEU A 115 -8.40 -1.72 -16.49
C LEU A 115 -6.96 -2.05 -16.87
N GLY A 116 -6.02 -1.37 -16.22
CA GLY A 116 -4.59 -1.49 -16.49
C GLY A 116 -3.76 -1.52 -15.21
N ILE A 117 -2.87 -0.53 -15.00
CA ILE A 117 -2.05 -0.46 -13.78
C ILE A 117 -2.80 0.28 -12.67
N THR A 118 -3.56 -0.45 -11.85
CA THR A 118 -4.31 0.12 -10.73
C THR A 118 -3.47 0.19 -9.45
N GLY A 119 -2.67 -0.86 -9.16
CA GLY A 119 -1.86 -0.96 -7.96
C GLY A 119 -0.67 0.00 -7.96
N THR A 120 -0.36 0.57 -6.80
CA THR A 120 0.81 1.45 -6.66
C THR A 120 2.10 0.67 -6.91
N PRO A 121 2.98 1.16 -7.79
CA PRO A 121 4.30 0.59 -8.04
C PRO A 121 5.19 0.58 -6.79
N ALA A 122 6.33 -0.12 -6.86
CA ALA A 122 7.36 -0.09 -5.83
C ALA A 122 8.75 -0.08 -6.46
N TYR A 123 9.66 0.71 -5.88
CA TYR A 123 11.06 0.78 -6.29
C TYR A 123 11.93 -0.17 -5.47
N ASP A 124 12.82 -0.89 -6.13
CA ASP A 124 13.88 -1.67 -5.50
C ASP A 124 15.23 -0.98 -5.65
N PRO A 125 15.85 -0.49 -4.55
CA PRO A 125 17.16 0.16 -4.62
C PRO A 125 18.30 -0.79 -5.02
N THR A 126 18.10 -2.11 -4.92
CA THR A 126 19.11 -3.11 -5.29
C THR A 126 19.16 -3.31 -6.81
N SER A 127 18.05 -3.60 -7.44
CA SER A 127 17.94 -3.72 -8.90
C SER A 127 17.87 -2.35 -9.61
N LYS A 128 17.57 -1.29 -8.86
CA LYS A 128 17.33 0.08 -9.34
C LYS A 128 16.16 0.16 -10.33
N LEU A 129 15.13 -0.68 -10.14
CA LEU A 129 13.95 -0.73 -10.98
C LEU A 129 12.70 -0.34 -10.18
N VAL A 130 11.78 0.34 -10.84
CA VAL A 130 10.39 0.48 -10.41
C VAL A 130 9.60 -0.66 -11.01
N PHE A 131 8.89 -1.39 -10.14
CA PHE A 131 8.02 -2.49 -10.53
C PHE A 131 6.57 -2.05 -10.52
N ALA A 132 5.81 -2.45 -11.55
CA ALA A 132 4.37 -2.27 -11.66
C ALA A 132 3.75 -3.53 -12.26
N VAL A 133 2.46 -3.75 -12.02
CA VAL A 133 1.71 -4.85 -12.66
C VAL A 133 0.67 -4.26 -13.59
N ALA A 134 0.76 -4.61 -14.86
CA ALA A 134 -0.21 -4.28 -15.90
C ALA A 134 -1.23 -5.41 -16.02
N GLU A 135 -2.52 -5.09 -15.91
CA GLU A 135 -3.60 -6.01 -16.20
C GLU A 135 -3.99 -5.84 -17.67
N THR A 136 -3.67 -6.84 -18.49
CA THR A 136 -3.67 -6.72 -19.96
C THR A 136 -4.40 -7.85 -20.63
N GLN A 137 -4.80 -7.62 -21.89
CA GLN A 137 -5.33 -8.65 -22.77
C GLN A 137 -4.27 -9.07 -23.80
N LEU A 138 -3.71 -10.26 -23.64
CA LEU A 138 -2.68 -10.81 -24.51
C LEU A 138 -3.20 -12.08 -25.23
N GLY A 139 -3.22 -12.05 -26.56
CA GLY A 139 -3.73 -13.17 -27.36
C GLY A 139 -5.19 -13.55 -27.06
N GLY A 140 -6.02 -12.57 -26.69
CA GLY A 140 -7.43 -12.78 -26.33
C GLY A 140 -7.66 -13.26 -24.89
N LYS A 141 -6.60 -13.37 -24.06
CA LYS A 141 -6.68 -13.76 -22.65
C LYS A 141 -6.26 -12.63 -21.76
N VAL A 142 -6.97 -12.44 -20.64
CA VAL A 142 -6.54 -11.54 -19.58
C VAL A 142 -5.34 -12.16 -18.86
N THR A 143 -4.34 -11.36 -18.59
CA THR A 143 -3.13 -11.76 -17.85
C THR A 143 -2.54 -10.56 -17.11
N HIS A 144 -1.79 -10.81 -16.04
CA HIS A 144 -1.11 -9.81 -15.25
C HIS A 144 0.39 -9.86 -15.54
N LEU A 145 0.95 -8.73 -16.02
CA LEU A 145 2.36 -8.63 -16.37
C LEU A 145 3.11 -7.76 -15.37
N LEU A 146 4.06 -8.34 -14.66
CA LEU A 146 5.03 -7.59 -13.86
C LEU A 146 6.05 -6.96 -14.80
N ALA A 147 6.07 -5.63 -14.85
CA ALA A 147 7.08 -4.84 -15.53
C ALA A 147 8.09 -4.29 -14.52
N GLY A 148 9.38 -4.31 -14.87
CA GLY A 148 10.45 -3.63 -14.14
C GLY A 148 11.07 -2.57 -15.06
N VAL A 149 11.00 -1.30 -14.65
CA VAL A 149 11.39 -0.14 -15.47
C VAL A 149 12.44 0.69 -14.74
N ASP A 150 13.48 1.11 -15.46
CA ASP A 150 14.47 2.06 -14.96
C ASP A 150 13.83 3.45 -14.78
N PRO A 151 13.76 4.01 -13.56
CA PRO A 151 13.06 5.27 -13.31
C PRO A 151 13.74 6.51 -13.94
N ALA A 152 15.02 6.43 -14.29
CA ALA A 152 15.73 7.54 -14.92
C ALA A 152 15.46 7.65 -16.43
N SER A 153 15.32 6.50 -17.11
CA SER A 153 15.23 6.44 -18.57
C SER A 153 13.88 5.94 -19.10
N GLY A 154 13.05 5.32 -18.26
CA GLY A 154 11.84 4.61 -18.69
C GLY A 154 12.10 3.27 -19.35
N GLN A 155 13.37 2.83 -19.45
CA GLN A 155 13.68 1.57 -20.14
C GLN A 155 13.12 0.36 -19.38
N GLN A 156 12.23 -0.39 -20.02
CA GLN A 156 11.74 -1.66 -19.50
C GLN A 156 12.84 -2.72 -19.54
N ARG A 157 13.14 -3.31 -18.39
CA ARG A 157 14.16 -4.34 -18.21
C ARG A 157 13.57 -5.71 -17.93
N ILE A 158 12.39 -5.73 -17.33
CA ILE A 158 11.70 -6.97 -16.93
C ILE A 158 10.27 -6.90 -17.46
N LEU A 159 9.79 -8.03 -17.96
CA LEU A 159 8.39 -8.26 -18.28
C LEU A 159 8.10 -9.76 -18.13
N ARG A 160 7.20 -10.12 -17.22
CA ARG A 160 6.82 -11.52 -17.00
C ARG A 160 5.41 -11.67 -16.47
N PRO A 161 4.69 -12.76 -16.82
CA PRO A 161 3.41 -13.09 -16.21
C PRO A 161 3.56 -13.38 -14.70
N VAL A 162 2.58 -12.89 -13.93
CA VAL A 162 2.50 -13.08 -12.47
C VAL A 162 1.07 -13.40 -12.02
N ASP A 163 0.28 -14.02 -12.88
CA ASP A 163 -1.10 -14.40 -12.58
C ASP A 163 -1.21 -15.23 -11.30
N PRO A 164 -2.27 -15.04 -10.49
CA PRO A 164 -2.47 -15.82 -9.27
C PRO A 164 -2.83 -17.27 -9.62
N PRO A 165 -2.11 -18.26 -9.06
CA PRO A 165 -2.34 -19.66 -9.40
C PRO A 165 -3.73 -20.13 -8.93
N GLY A 166 -4.44 -20.83 -9.79
CA GLY A 166 -5.74 -21.44 -9.48
C GLY A 166 -6.90 -20.43 -9.35
N SER A 167 -6.72 -19.20 -9.79
CA SER A 167 -7.79 -18.19 -9.93
C SER A 167 -8.00 -17.88 -11.42
N ASP A 168 -9.21 -17.43 -11.75
CA ASP A 168 -9.50 -16.90 -13.08
C ASP A 168 -8.89 -15.49 -13.21
N PRO A 169 -7.94 -15.25 -14.13
CA PRO A 169 -7.36 -13.92 -14.31
C PRO A 169 -8.40 -12.84 -14.66
N THR A 170 -9.51 -13.21 -15.34
CA THR A 170 -10.57 -12.25 -15.69
C THR A 170 -11.40 -11.79 -14.48
N ALA A 171 -11.34 -12.51 -13.37
CA ALA A 171 -12.03 -12.20 -12.12
C ALA A 171 -11.07 -11.66 -11.05
N SER A 172 -9.77 -11.76 -11.27
CA SER A 172 -8.72 -11.33 -10.35
C SER A 172 -8.27 -9.93 -10.67
N GLN A 173 -8.17 -9.04 -9.68
CA GLN A 173 -7.65 -7.69 -9.86
C GLN A 173 -6.41 -7.46 -9.00
N GLN A 174 -5.39 -6.86 -9.61
CA GLN A 174 -4.21 -6.37 -8.91
C GLN A 174 -4.42 -4.90 -8.54
N ARG A 175 -5.00 -4.63 -7.36
CA ARG A 175 -5.29 -3.27 -6.87
C ARG A 175 -4.33 -2.80 -5.79
N GLY A 176 -3.91 -3.68 -4.90
CA GLY A 176 -3.04 -3.36 -3.77
C GLY A 176 -1.64 -2.95 -4.23
N ALA A 177 -1.02 -2.04 -3.50
CA ALA A 177 0.36 -1.63 -3.76
C ALA A 177 1.31 -2.81 -3.75
N LEU A 178 2.30 -2.78 -4.63
CA LEU A 178 3.40 -3.73 -4.60
C LEU A 178 4.27 -3.49 -3.35
N THR A 179 4.86 -4.56 -2.86
CA THR A 179 5.85 -4.52 -1.79
C THR A 179 7.14 -5.13 -2.27
N VAL A 180 8.26 -4.43 -2.08
CA VAL A 180 9.59 -4.96 -2.39
C VAL A 180 10.37 -5.16 -1.10
N THR A 181 10.76 -6.38 -0.83
CA THR A 181 11.63 -6.76 0.29
C THR A 181 12.27 -8.12 0.02
N ALA A 182 13.37 -8.43 0.69
CA ALA A 182 14.08 -9.71 0.60
C ALA A 182 14.38 -10.17 -0.85
N GLY A 183 14.67 -9.23 -1.77
CA GLY A 183 14.95 -9.53 -3.18
C GLY A 183 13.73 -10.01 -3.99
N ARG A 184 12.52 -9.74 -3.50
CA ARG A 184 11.26 -10.12 -4.17
C ARG A 184 10.30 -8.95 -4.27
N VAL A 185 9.47 -9.00 -5.32
CA VAL A 185 8.29 -8.17 -5.52
C VAL A 185 7.07 -8.99 -5.14
N TYR A 186 6.31 -8.54 -4.15
CA TYR A 186 5.07 -9.18 -3.68
C TYR A 186 3.88 -8.46 -4.31
N VAL A 187 3.03 -9.23 -4.96
CA VAL A 187 1.89 -8.78 -5.75
C VAL A 187 0.61 -9.33 -5.10
N PRO A 188 -0.20 -8.48 -4.45
CA PRO A 188 -1.45 -8.89 -3.84
C PRO A 188 -2.58 -8.89 -4.89
N TYR A 189 -3.49 -9.86 -4.77
CA TYR A 189 -4.65 -10.01 -5.63
C TYR A 189 -5.93 -10.11 -4.82
N GLY A 190 -6.97 -9.46 -5.31
CA GLY A 190 -8.36 -9.62 -4.89
C GLY A 190 -9.27 -9.83 -6.08
N GLY A 191 -10.57 -9.61 -5.89
CA GLY A 191 -11.56 -9.61 -6.94
C GLY A 191 -11.75 -8.24 -7.59
N LEU A 192 -12.45 -8.23 -8.70
CA LEU A 192 -13.04 -7.04 -9.28
C LEU A 192 -14.14 -6.47 -8.37
N ALA A 193 -14.43 -5.17 -8.46
CA ALA A 193 -15.58 -4.59 -7.77
C ALA A 193 -16.87 -5.31 -8.18
N GLY A 194 -17.56 -5.89 -7.20
CA GLY A 194 -18.74 -6.74 -7.41
C GLY A 194 -18.48 -8.24 -7.21
N ASP A 195 -17.25 -8.65 -6.86
CA ASP A 195 -16.87 -10.00 -6.42
C ASP A 195 -17.37 -11.15 -7.31
N CYS A 196 -17.37 -10.92 -8.62
CA CYS A 196 -17.83 -11.90 -9.60
C CYS A 196 -16.71 -12.85 -10.03
N GLY A 197 -17.11 -14.03 -10.49
CA GLY A 197 -16.19 -15.03 -11.03
C GLY A 197 -15.45 -15.82 -9.96
N ALA A 198 -14.48 -16.62 -10.40
CA ALA A 198 -13.75 -17.56 -9.56
C ALA A 198 -12.36 -16.98 -9.22
N TYR A 199 -12.27 -16.14 -8.20
CA TYR A 199 -11.02 -15.65 -7.66
C TYR A 199 -10.83 -16.07 -6.20
N ARG A 200 -9.58 -16.07 -5.75
CA ARG A 200 -9.19 -16.20 -4.34
C ARG A 200 -8.10 -15.19 -4.03
N GLY A 201 -8.20 -14.57 -2.85
CA GLY A 201 -7.15 -13.69 -2.34
C GLY A 201 -5.80 -14.40 -2.37
N THR A 202 -4.83 -13.77 -3.02
CA THR A 202 -3.52 -14.39 -3.23
C THR A 202 -2.43 -13.32 -3.13
N VAL A 203 -1.27 -13.68 -2.59
CA VAL A 203 -0.03 -12.94 -2.77
C VAL A 203 0.89 -13.78 -3.64
N VAL A 204 1.33 -13.23 -4.77
CA VAL A 204 2.36 -13.83 -5.62
C VAL A 204 3.68 -13.10 -5.39
N ALA A 205 4.79 -13.81 -5.32
CA ALA A 205 6.11 -13.18 -5.26
C ALA A 205 7.00 -13.60 -6.41
N SER A 206 7.59 -12.61 -7.06
CA SER A 206 8.61 -12.73 -8.10
C SER A 206 9.96 -12.22 -7.59
N SER A 207 11.06 -12.84 -8.02
CA SER A 207 12.38 -12.23 -7.82
C SER A 207 12.46 -10.85 -8.48
N THR A 208 13.17 -9.90 -7.86
CA THR A 208 13.48 -8.58 -8.45
C THR A 208 14.38 -8.67 -9.68
N THR A 209 14.95 -9.84 -9.96
CA THR A 209 15.66 -10.10 -11.22
C THR A 209 14.73 -10.50 -12.38
N GLY A 210 13.43 -10.72 -12.10
CA GLY A 210 12.46 -11.18 -13.10
C GLY A 210 12.61 -12.65 -13.50
N THR A 211 13.49 -13.41 -12.85
CA THR A 211 13.82 -14.82 -13.19
C THR A 211 13.46 -15.77 -12.05
N GLY A 212 13.55 -17.06 -12.30
CA GLY A 212 13.26 -18.12 -11.34
C GLY A 212 11.76 -18.36 -11.13
N PRO A 213 11.40 -19.32 -10.26
CA PRO A 213 10.01 -19.67 -10.00
C PRO A 213 9.27 -18.56 -9.24
N LEU A 214 7.96 -18.44 -9.50
CA LEU A 214 7.06 -17.70 -8.62
C LEU A 214 6.76 -18.54 -7.39
N ILE A 215 6.58 -17.88 -6.26
CA ILE A 215 5.98 -18.47 -5.06
C ILE A 215 4.69 -17.75 -4.73
N SER A 216 3.76 -18.39 -4.04
CA SER A 216 2.48 -17.78 -3.70
C SER A 216 1.93 -18.29 -2.37
N TYR A 217 1.13 -17.44 -1.75
CA TYR A 217 0.17 -17.80 -0.71
C TYR A 217 -1.23 -17.51 -1.23
N THR A 218 -2.13 -18.47 -1.12
CA THR A 218 -3.54 -18.31 -1.47
C THR A 218 -4.38 -18.54 -0.22
N VAL A 219 -5.33 -17.65 0.05
CA VAL A 219 -6.29 -17.80 1.15
C VAL A 219 -7.04 -19.13 0.99
N PRO A 220 -7.13 -19.96 2.03
CA PRO A 220 -7.68 -21.33 1.93
C PRO A 220 -9.21 -21.38 1.83
N THR A 221 -9.82 -20.37 1.24
CA THR A 221 -11.25 -20.30 0.95
C THR A 221 -11.60 -20.98 -0.37
N ALA A 222 -12.87 -21.33 -0.55
CA ALA A 222 -13.35 -21.84 -1.84
C ALA A 222 -13.40 -20.74 -2.91
N ARG A 223 -13.67 -19.48 -2.51
CA ARG A 223 -13.82 -18.29 -3.36
C ARG A 223 -13.62 -17.02 -2.51
N GLU A 224 -13.30 -15.90 -3.13
CA GLU A 224 -13.18 -14.59 -2.48
C GLU A 224 -11.96 -14.50 -1.53
N GLY A 225 -12.07 -13.92 -0.35
CA GLY A 225 -10.95 -13.72 0.57
C GLY A 225 -9.92 -12.74 0.01
N GLY A 226 -10.36 -11.70 -0.70
CA GLY A 226 -9.51 -10.80 -1.47
C GLY A 226 -8.45 -10.09 -0.63
N ILE A 227 -7.19 -10.06 -1.11
CA ILE A 227 -6.12 -9.20 -0.58
C ILE A 227 -6.05 -7.97 -1.49
N TRP A 228 -7.07 -7.13 -1.39
CA TRP A 228 -7.36 -6.06 -2.35
C TRP A 228 -7.09 -4.65 -1.85
N THR A 229 -6.75 -4.50 -0.57
CA THR A 229 -6.55 -3.19 0.05
C THR A 229 -5.47 -2.36 -0.67
N PRO A 230 -5.70 -1.06 -0.91
CA PRO A 230 -4.76 -0.21 -1.65
C PRO A 230 -3.33 -0.16 -1.09
N PRO A 231 -3.08 -0.20 0.23
CA PRO A 231 -1.72 -0.27 0.75
C PRO A 231 -0.94 -1.54 0.37
N GLY A 232 -1.63 -2.64 0.03
CA GLY A 232 -0.98 -3.92 -0.17
C GLY A 232 -0.32 -4.48 1.10
N PRO A 233 0.61 -5.44 0.97
CA PRO A 233 1.31 -6.03 2.10
C PRO A 233 2.17 -5.01 2.85
N VAL A 234 2.07 -5.01 4.18
CA VAL A 234 2.88 -4.20 5.11
C VAL A 234 4.03 -5.07 5.61
N VAL A 235 5.25 -4.53 5.67
CA VAL A 235 6.42 -5.28 6.19
C VAL A 235 6.61 -4.96 7.67
N ASP A 236 6.62 -5.99 8.53
CA ASP A 236 6.91 -5.80 9.95
C ASP A 236 8.42 -5.62 10.21
N ARG A 237 8.79 -5.31 11.46
CA ARG A 237 10.19 -5.09 11.83
C ARG A 237 11.08 -6.34 11.69
N SER A 238 10.49 -7.51 11.55
CA SER A 238 11.19 -8.78 11.35
C SER A 238 11.28 -9.17 9.87
N GLY A 239 10.77 -8.33 8.96
CA GLY A 239 10.75 -8.59 7.52
C GLY A 239 9.59 -9.48 7.06
N ASN A 240 8.63 -9.81 7.94
CA ASN A 240 7.45 -10.56 7.55
C ASN A 240 6.39 -9.65 6.94
N LEU A 241 5.51 -10.22 6.14
CA LEU A 241 4.41 -9.52 5.50
C LEU A 241 3.15 -9.63 6.36
N LEU A 242 2.48 -8.51 6.56
CA LEU A 242 1.15 -8.43 7.16
C LEU A 242 0.15 -8.06 6.07
N VAL A 243 -0.91 -8.83 5.91
CA VAL A 243 -1.99 -8.57 4.95
C VAL A 243 -3.33 -8.63 5.66
N GLN A 244 -4.26 -7.75 5.26
CA GLN A 244 -5.68 -7.89 5.61
C GLN A 244 -6.41 -8.57 4.46
N VAL A 245 -7.32 -9.47 4.82
CA VAL A 245 -8.12 -10.28 3.93
C VAL A 245 -9.57 -9.86 4.05
N GLY A 246 -10.25 -9.72 2.92
CA GLY A 246 -11.67 -9.41 2.85
C GLY A 246 -12.56 -10.62 3.12
N ASN A 247 -13.84 -10.41 2.92
CA ASN A 247 -14.87 -11.45 3.05
C ASN A 247 -14.54 -12.67 2.17
N SER A 248 -14.86 -13.85 2.68
CA SER A 248 -14.65 -15.13 2.02
C SER A 248 -15.94 -15.95 1.91
N ALA A 249 -15.84 -17.12 1.29
CA ALA A 249 -17.03 -17.93 1.00
C ALA A 249 -17.70 -18.54 2.25
N ALA A 250 -16.94 -18.79 3.32
CA ALA A 250 -17.51 -19.41 4.52
C ALA A 250 -18.29 -18.39 5.37
N THR A 251 -19.56 -18.69 5.62
CA THR A 251 -20.43 -17.89 6.51
C THR A 251 -20.88 -18.67 7.74
N ALA A 252 -20.36 -19.88 7.91
CA ALA A 252 -20.60 -20.76 9.06
C ALA A 252 -19.55 -21.88 9.09
N GLY A 253 -19.48 -22.62 10.18
CA GLY A 253 -18.59 -23.78 10.31
C GLY A 253 -17.15 -23.43 10.59
N ALA A 254 -16.21 -24.04 9.88
CA ALA A 254 -14.79 -23.79 10.05
C ALA A 254 -14.38 -22.48 9.33
N TRP A 255 -13.57 -21.67 9.99
CA TRP A 255 -12.97 -20.47 9.39
C TRP A 255 -12.06 -20.83 8.21
N ASP A 256 -12.20 -20.13 7.10
CA ASP A 256 -11.53 -20.38 5.83
C ASP A 256 -10.49 -19.31 5.43
N GLY A 257 -10.08 -18.46 6.38
CA GLY A 257 -9.05 -17.45 6.17
C GLY A 257 -9.55 -16.06 5.82
N GLY A 258 -10.85 -15.87 5.58
CA GLY A 258 -11.44 -14.56 5.33
C GLY A 258 -11.55 -13.69 6.59
N ASP A 259 -11.86 -12.41 6.39
CA ASP A 259 -12.00 -11.40 7.46
C ASP A 259 -10.87 -11.45 8.48
N SER A 260 -9.63 -11.28 8.01
CA SER A 260 -8.47 -11.59 8.83
C SER A 260 -7.30 -10.63 8.65
N VAL A 261 -6.38 -10.70 9.61
CA VAL A 261 -4.99 -10.24 9.47
C VAL A 261 -4.11 -11.49 9.43
N LEU A 262 -3.36 -11.66 8.37
CA LEU A 262 -2.40 -12.77 8.22
C LEU A 262 -0.98 -12.25 8.28
N LYS A 263 -0.10 -13.00 8.95
CA LYS A 263 1.34 -12.79 8.98
C LYS A 263 2.02 -13.88 8.16
N LEU A 264 2.70 -13.47 7.09
CA LEU A 264 3.38 -14.36 6.16
C LEU A 264 4.90 -14.16 6.26
N SER A 265 5.68 -15.25 6.17
CA SER A 265 7.12 -15.15 6.00
C SER A 265 7.49 -14.55 4.63
N PRO A 266 8.77 -14.13 4.41
CA PRO A 266 9.23 -13.74 3.08
C PRO A 266 9.08 -14.84 2.02
N ASP A 267 9.00 -16.11 2.43
CA ASP A 267 8.72 -17.26 1.54
C ASP A 267 7.22 -17.58 1.45
N LEU A 268 6.35 -16.65 1.87
CA LEU A 268 4.90 -16.75 1.81
C LEU A 268 4.32 -17.96 2.58
N ARG A 269 4.95 -18.36 3.69
CA ARG A 269 4.37 -19.32 4.63
C ARG A 269 3.57 -18.59 5.69
N LEU A 270 2.37 -19.06 6.00
CA LEU A 270 1.57 -18.52 7.10
C LEU A 270 2.30 -18.78 8.43
N LEU A 271 2.57 -17.71 9.17
CA LEU A 271 3.24 -17.75 10.48
C LEU A 271 2.26 -17.54 11.63
N ASP A 272 1.27 -16.65 11.43
CA ASP A 272 0.30 -16.28 12.45
C ASP A 272 -0.93 -15.65 11.80
N SER A 273 -2.06 -15.62 12.51
CA SER A 273 -3.30 -15.06 12.00
C SER A 273 -4.15 -14.48 13.12
N PHE A 274 -5.04 -13.58 12.75
CA PHE A 274 -6.15 -13.07 13.55
C PHE A 274 -7.41 -13.04 12.70
N ALA A 275 -8.55 -13.41 13.28
CA ALA A 275 -9.87 -13.10 12.75
C ALA A 275 -10.79 -12.63 13.88
N PRO A 276 -11.73 -11.70 13.63
CA PRO A 276 -12.77 -11.38 14.59
C PRO A 276 -13.58 -12.62 14.96
N ALA A 277 -14.10 -12.70 16.17
CA ALA A 277 -15.05 -13.78 16.53
C ALA A 277 -16.33 -13.72 15.69
N SER A 278 -16.64 -12.56 15.11
CA SER A 278 -17.76 -12.30 14.21
C SER A 278 -17.49 -12.64 12.73
N TRP A 279 -16.31 -13.16 12.37
CA TRP A 279 -15.88 -13.37 10.98
C TRP A 279 -16.94 -13.98 10.06
N ALA A 280 -17.73 -14.94 10.55
CA ALA A 280 -18.77 -15.61 9.76
C ALA A 280 -19.93 -14.68 9.42
N TRP A 281 -20.29 -13.80 10.34
CA TRP A 281 -21.29 -12.76 10.11
C TRP A 281 -20.72 -11.66 9.20
N ASP A 282 -19.49 -11.23 9.45
CA ASP A 282 -18.79 -10.21 8.66
C ASP A 282 -18.71 -10.65 7.18
N ASN A 283 -18.35 -11.91 6.91
CA ASN A 283 -18.38 -12.51 5.56
C ASN A 283 -19.80 -12.48 4.96
N ALA A 284 -20.84 -12.80 5.73
CA ALA A 284 -22.20 -12.90 5.21
C ALA A 284 -22.80 -11.55 4.79
N VAL A 285 -22.32 -10.43 5.36
CA VAL A 285 -22.87 -9.09 5.13
C VAL A 285 -21.91 -8.12 4.45
N ASP A 286 -20.80 -8.62 3.91
CA ASP A 286 -19.75 -7.81 3.28
C ASP A 286 -19.18 -6.73 4.23
N ALA A 287 -19.04 -7.07 5.51
CA ALA A 287 -18.44 -6.19 6.52
C ALA A 287 -16.93 -6.40 6.68
N ASP A 288 -16.27 -6.72 5.59
CA ASP A 288 -14.92 -7.24 5.59
C ASP A 288 -13.86 -6.33 6.26
N LEU A 289 -12.89 -7.00 6.90
CA LEU A 289 -11.73 -6.36 7.50
C LEU A 289 -10.75 -5.87 6.43
N GLY A 290 -10.75 -6.48 5.24
CA GLY A 290 -9.79 -6.29 4.15
C GLY A 290 -9.88 -4.97 3.39
N SER A 291 -10.60 -3.96 3.87
CA SER A 291 -10.73 -2.65 3.21
C SER A 291 -9.63 -1.66 3.54
N THR A 292 -8.79 -1.95 4.53
CA THR A 292 -7.56 -1.22 4.87
C THR A 292 -6.39 -2.20 5.05
N ALA A 293 -5.20 -1.72 5.47
CA ALA A 293 -4.09 -2.56 5.88
C ALA A 293 -3.79 -2.38 7.38
N PRO A 294 -3.13 -3.37 8.04
CA PRO A 294 -2.80 -3.26 9.46
C PRO A 294 -1.83 -2.11 9.69
N SER A 295 -2.13 -1.24 10.64
CA SER A 295 -1.31 -0.07 10.99
C SER A 295 -0.36 -0.42 12.13
N LEU A 296 0.94 -0.53 11.86
CA LEU A 296 1.96 -0.87 12.86
C LEU A 296 2.40 0.38 13.64
N THR A 297 2.09 0.43 14.91
CA THR A 297 2.45 1.53 15.82
C THR A 297 3.85 1.35 16.43
N ALA A 298 4.42 2.46 16.95
CA ALA A 298 5.76 2.45 17.54
C ALA A 298 5.86 1.56 18.80
N ASN A 299 4.79 1.45 19.57
CA ASN A 299 4.71 0.60 20.77
C ASN A 299 4.43 -0.90 20.47
N GLY A 300 4.41 -1.29 19.18
CA GLY A 300 4.35 -2.71 18.77
C GLY A 300 2.96 -3.31 18.68
N TYR A 301 1.93 -2.47 18.62
CA TYR A 301 0.57 -2.91 18.30
C TYR A 301 0.27 -2.72 16.81
N LEU A 302 -0.68 -3.50 16.32
CA LEU A 302 -1.35 -3.28 15.05
C LEU A 302 -2.76 -2.78 15.32
N LEU A 303 -3.17 -1.72 14.64
CA LEU A 303 -4.57 -1.32 14.56
C LEU A 303 -5.13 -1.83 13.24
N ALA A 304 -6.12 -2.73 13.29
CA ALA A 304 -6.84 -3.25 12.14
C ALA A 304 -8.28 -2.70 12.16
N VAL A 305 -8.68 -2.09 11.06
CA VAL A 305 -10.02 -1.50 10.86
C VAL A 305 -10.52 -1.93 9.50
N GLY A 306 -11.83 -2.10 9.35
CA GLY A 306 -12.46 -2.49 8.10
C GLY A 306 -13.83 -1.86 7.91
N LYS A 307 -14.71 -2.52 7.15
CA LYS A 307 -16.07 -2.07 6.87
C LYS A 307 -16.99 -2.20 8.08
N SER A 308 -16.73 -3.15 9.00
CA SER A 308 -17.57 -3.43 10.18
C SER A 308 -17.64 -2.28 11.19
N SER A 309 -16.89 -1.22 11.00
CA SER A 309 -16.74 -0.09 11.95
C SER A 309 -16.10 -0.47 13.29
N THR A 310 -15.57 -1.68 13.43
CA THR A 310 -14.85 -2.14 14.61
C THR A 310 -13.33 -2.02 14.38
N ALA A 311 -12.66 -1.38 15.31
CA ALA A 311 -11.21 -1.37 15.39
C ALA A 311 -10.72 -2.49 16.31
N TYR A 312 -9.78 -3.28 15.83
CA TYR A 312 -9.12 -4.34 16.60
C TYR A 312 -7.66 -3.96 16.83
N THR A 313 -7.21 -4.03 18.07
CA THR A 313 -5.80 -3.88 18.40
C THR A 313 -5.18 -5.25 18.64
N LEU A 314 -4.09 -5.54 17.92
CA LEU A 314 -3.39 -6.82 17.96
C LEU A 314 -1.95 -6.59 18.43
N ARG A 315 -1.30 -7.59 19.02
CA ARG A 315 0.16 -7.58 19.22
C ARG A 315 0.85 -7.95 17.93
N ALA A 316 1.76 -7.11 17.42
CA ALA A 316 2.49 -7.42 16.18
C ALA A 316 3.35 -8.70 16.26
N GLY A 317 3.76 -9.10 17.48
CA GLY A 317 4.51 -10.35 17.73
C GLY A 317 3.65 -11.61 17.82
N HIS A 318 2.33 -11.46 18.10
CA HIS A 318 1.39 -12.57 18.24
C HIS A 318 -0.03 -12.09 17.99
N LEU A 319 -0.60 -12.47 16.85
CA LEU A 319 -1.90 -11.97 16.38
C LEU A 319 -3.09 -12.54 17.16
N GLY A 320 -2.95 -13.76 17.72
CA GLY A 320 -3.88 -14.30 18.71
C GLY A 320 -4.97 -15.24 18.18
N GLY A 321 -5.04 -15.52 16.88
CA GLY A 321 -6.05 -16.40 16.30
C GLY A 321 -7.47 -15.77 16.30
N ILE A 322 -8.49 -16.60 16.26
CA ILE A 322 -9.90 -16.12 16.23
C ILE A 322 -10.26 -15.51 17.59
N GLY A 323 -10.71 -14.26 17.58
CA GLY A 323 -11.12 -13.52 18.79
C GLY A 323 -9.98 -13.17 19.74
N GLY A 324 -8.70 -13.28 19.31
CA GLY A 324 -7.52 -13.06 20.15
C GLY A 324 -6.98 -11.63 20.15
N GLN A 325 -7.79 -10.63 19.79
CA GLN A 325 -7.42 -9.22 19.89
C GLN A 325 -7.09 -8.79 21.32
N VAL A 326 -6.19 -7.81 21.49
CA VAL A 326 -5.92 -7.19 22.78
C VAL A 326 -7.12 -6.37 23.25
N THR A 327 -7.66 -5.54 22.36
CA THR A 327 -8.88 -4.78 22.57
C THR A 327 -9.67 -4.67 21.27
N SER A 328 -10.95 -4.36 21.39
CA SER A 328 -11.79 -3.92 20.29
C SER A 328 -12.63 -2.73 20.70
N SER A 329 -12.90 -1.83 19.78
CA SER A 329 -13.75 -0.66 20.03
C SER A 329 -14.49 -0.25 18.77
N GLN A 330 -15.66 0.37 18.95
CA GLN A 330 -16.37 1.01 17.85
C GLN A 330 -15.55 2.21 17.36
N LEU A 331 -15.30 2.29 16.05
CA LEU A 331 -14.57 3.40 15.43
C LEU A 331 -15.34 3.96 14.23
N CYS A 332 -15.19 3.37 13.06
CA CYS A 332 -15.82 3.80 11.81
C CYS A 332 -15.61 2.75 10.72
N ALA A 333 -16.47 2.71 9.73
CA ALA A 333 -16.14 2.05 8.47
C ALA A 333 -15.02 2.80 7.75
N ALA A 334 -13.93 2.11 7.41
CA ALA A 334 -12.73 2.70 6.83
C ALA A 334 -12.30 1.98 5.55
N TYR A 335 -11.74 2.74 4.61
CA TYR A 335 -11.27 2.23 3.33
C TYR A 335 -9.99 2.96 2.89
N GLY A 336 -9.04 2.23 2.34
CA GLY A 336 -7.79 2.81 1.82
C GLY A 336 -6.63 2.70 2.79
N GLY A 337 -5.62 3.57 2.66
CA GLY A 337 -4.43 3.56 3.50
C GLY A 337 -4.56 4.45 4.73
N THR A 338 -3.98 4.02 5.82
CA THR A 338 -3.78 4.82 7.03
C THR A 338 -2.38 5.45 7.03
N ALA A 339 -2.18 6.56 7.75
CA ALA A 339 -0.83 7.02 8.08
C ALA A 339 -0.54 6.79 9.56
N VAL A 340 0.73 6.51 9.90
CA VAL A 340 1.13 6.16 11.28
C VAL A 340 2.29 7.03 11.73
N ALA A 341 2.03 7.95 12.66
CA ALA A 341 3.04 8.79 13.28
C ALA A 341 3.23 8.38 14.76
N GLY A 342 4.26 7.61 15.04
CA GLY A 342 4.49 7.04 16.37
C GLY A 342 3.38 6.07 16.78
N ASN A 343 2.60 6.44 17.80
CA ASN A 343 1.44 5.66 18.24
C ASN A 343 0.10 6.24 17.76
N THR A 344 0.12 7.26 16.91
CA THR A 344 -1.08 7.86 16.31
C THR A 344 -1.28 7.33 14.92
N VAL A 345 -2.47 6.80 14.67
CA VAL A 345 -2.94 6.31 13.37
C VAL A 345 -4.00 7.27 12.83
N TYR A 346 -3.81 7.74 11.61
CA TYR A 346 -4.79 8.55 10.90
C TYR A 346 -5.60 7.63 9.99
N VAL A 347 -6.88 7.45 10.33
CA VAL A 347 -7.78 6.45 9.71
C VAL A 347 -8.75 7.13 8.75
N PRO A 348 -8.78 6.75 7.46
CA PRO A 348 -9.69 7.33 6.46
C PRO A 348 -11.10 6.74 6.60
N CYS A 349 -11.85 7.26 7.57
CA CYS A 349 -13.22 6.88 7.81
C CYS A 349 -14.17 7.44 6.72
N THR A 350 -15.26 6.74 6.48
CA THR A 350 -16.26 7.16 5.47
C THR A 350 -17.00 8.44 5.84
N ASP A 351 -17.03 8.76 7.12
CA ASP A 351 -17.67 9.96 7.69
C ASP A 351 -16.69 11.05 8.12
N GLY A 352 -15.41 10.92 7.75
CA GLY A 352 -14.35 11.89 8.01
C GLY A 352 -13.13 11.27 8.70
N LEU A 353 -11.95 11.78 8.36
CA LEU A 353 -10.66 11.31 8.88
C LEU A 353 -10.63 11.38 10.41
N ARG A 354 -10.11 10.33 11.05
CA ARG A 354 -9.85 10.31 12.50
C ARG A 354 -8.39 10.13 12.83
N ALA A 355 -7.91 10.84 13.85
CA ALA A 355 -6.66 10.49 14.52
C ALA A 355 -6.97 9.60 15.73
N VAL A 356 -6.31 8.46 15.81
CA VAL A 356 -6.50 7.47 16.88
C VAL A 356 -5.15 7.18 17.51
N SER A 357 -4.98 7.42 18.81
CA SER A 357 -3.79 6.98 19.54
C SER A 357 -4.00 5.57 20.08
N VAL A 358 -2.97 4.74 20.01
CA VAL A 358 -2.94 3.42 20.67
C VAL A 358 -2.05 3.55 21.90
N ASP A 359 -2.60 3.38 23.09
CA ASP A 359 -1.87 3.52 24.35
C ASP A 359 -0.97 2.31 24.67
N SER A 360 -0.28 2.34 25.80
CA SER A 360 0.62 1.28 26.24
C SER A 360 -0.08 -0.05 26.61
N ALA A 361 -1.38 -0.01 26.86
CA ALA A 361 -2.21 -1.20 27.09
C ALA A 361 -2.82 -1.74 25.78
N GLY A 362 -2.67 -1.02 24.68
CA GLY A 362 -3.24 -1.35 23.38
C GLY A 362 -4.66 -0.80 23.18
N ALA A 363 -5.15 0.09 24.06
CA ALA A 363 -6.46 0.68 23.88
C ALA A 363 -6.40 1.83 22.84
N PRO A 364 -7.30 1.84 21.84
CA PRO A 364 -7.39 2.94 20.88
C PRO A 364 -8.26 4.06 21.44
N HIS A 365 -7.79 5.31 21.29
CA HIS A 365 -8.46 6.53 21.72
C HIS A 365 -8.56 7.51 20.57
N VAL A 366 -9.78 7.94 20.22
CA VAL A 366 -9.99 8.98 19.21
C VAL A 366 -9.52 10.34 19.78
N LEU A 367 -8.51 10.93 19.15
CA LEU A 367 -7.99 12.23 19.52
C LEU A 367 -8.83 13.36 18.90
N TRP A 368 -9.24 13.18 17.65
CA TRP A 368 -10.09 14.11 16.90
C TRP A 368 -10.76 13.42 15.71
N HIS A 369 -11.82 14.04 15.21
CA HIS A 369 -12.59 13.64 14.04
C HIS A 369 -12.73 14.86 13.12
N ALA A 370 -12.27 14.74 11.89
CA ALA A 370 -12.35 15.79 10.90
C ALA A 370 -13.73 15.83 10.21
N ASN A 371 -13.96 16.85 9.39
CA ASN A 371 -15.17 17.01 8.61
C ASN A 371 -15.39 15.81 7.68
N THR A 372 -16.64 15.47 7.44
CA THR A 372 -17.12 14.35 6.59
C THR A 372 -16.61 14.39 5.14
N ALA A 373 -16.16 15.54 4.65
CA ALA A 373 -15.57 15.66 3.32
C ALA A 373 -14.15 15.08 3.21
N VAL A 374 -13.44 14.85 4.32
CA VAL A 374 -12.04 14.40 4.33
C VAL A 374 -12.00 12.90 4.52
N THR A 375 -12.02 12.14 3.41
CA THR A 375 -12.20 10.67 3.44
C THR A 375 -11.09 9.89 2.71
N GLY A 376 -10.15 10.55 2.04
CA GLY A 376 -9.06 9.90 1.29
C GLY A 376 -7.93 9.41 2.20
N SER A 377 -7.09 8.54 1.65
CA SER A 377 -5.91 8.00 2.33
C SER A 377 -4.94 9.12 2.73
N PRO A 378 -4.66 9.33 4.04
CA PRO A 378 -3.86 10.44 4.53
C PRO A 378 -2.36 10.18 4.44
N VAL A 379 -1.58 11.26 4.33
CA VAL A 379 -0.13 11.27 4.58
C VAL A 379 0.23 12.43 5.50
N VAL A 380 1.36 12.33 6.21
CA VAL A 380 1.79 13.32 7.20
C VAL A 380 3.13 13.92 6.80
N GLY A 381 3.21 15.22 6.74
CA GLY A 381 4.47 15.94 6.50
C GLY A 381 4.24 17.45 6.41
N GLY A 382 5.32 18.22 6.56
CA GLY A 382 5.24 19.67 6.55
C GLY A 382 4.35 20.26 7.66
N GLY A 383 4.27 19.58 8.81
CA GLY A 383 3.42 19.99 9.94
C GLY A 383 1.92 19.82 9.69
N ARG A 384 1.50 19.03 8.70
CA ARG A 384 0.10 18.78 8.34
C ARG A 384 -0.18 17.30 8.08
N VAL A 385 -1.47 16.96 8.21
CA VAL A 385 -2.04 15.75 7.62
C VAL A 385 -2.68 16.16 6.30
N TRP A 386 -2.25 15.53 5.20
CA TRP A 386 -2.78 15.76 3.87
C TRP A 386 -3.72 14.62 3.49
N SER A 387 -4.90 14.94 3.00
CA SER A 387 -5.88 13.96 2.56
C SER A 387 -6.70 14.51 1.39
N LEU A 388 -7.42 13.64 0.72
CA LEU A 388 -8.15 13.94 -0.50
C LEU A 388 -9.65 13.73 -0.32
N ASN A 389 -10.41 14.36 -1.20
CA ASN A 389 -11.80 14.01 -1.46
C ASN A 389 -11.97 13.59 -2.91
N PRO A 390 -12.64 12.47 -3.21
CA PRO A 390 -12.83 11.98 -4.58
C PRO A 390 -13.47 12.97 -5.53
N SER A 391 -14.33 13.87 -5.04
CA SER A 391 -14.98 14.90 -5.86
C SER A 391 -14.06 16.06 -6.27
N GLY A 392 -12.79 16.07 -5.82
CA GLY A 392 -11.77 17.01 -6.31
C GLY A 392 -11.37 18.09 -5.31
N ALA A 393 -10.93 17.68 -4.11
CA ALA A 393 -10.33 18.59 -3.13
C ALA A 393 -9.13 17.96 -2.42
N LEU A 394 -8.07 18.75 -2.24
CA LEU A 394 -6.94 18.46 -1.36
C LEU A 394 -7.14 19.23 -0.05
N TYR A 395 -7.01 18.52 1.07
CA TYR A 395 -7.10 19.07 2.41
C TYR A 395 -5.77 18.99 3.13
N GLY A 396 -5.39 20.09 3.81
CA GLY A 396 -4.32 20.12 4.81
C GLY A 396 -4.94 20.37 6.19
N LEU A 397 -4.69 19.45 7.14
CA LEU A 397 -5.25 19.49 8.49
C LEU A 397 -4.15 19.71 9.52
N ASP A 398 -4.49 20.36 10.63
CA ASP A 398 -3.64 20.39 11.82
C ASP A 398 -3.60 18.98 12.45
N PRO A 399 -2.42 18.37 12.63
CA PRO A 399 -2.31 17.00 13.12
C PRO A 399 -2.76 16.82 14.59
N ARG A 400 -2.86 17.89 15.37
CA ARG A 400 -3.25 17.85 16.77
C ARG A 400 -4.75 18.02 16.99
N THR A 401 -5.43 18.74 16.09
CA THR A 401 -6.84 19.11 16.27
C THR A 401 -7.78 18.59 15.18
N GLY A 402 -7.22 18.14 14.03
CA GLY A 402 -8.01 17.77 12.87
C GLY A 402 -8.65 18.97 12.14
N ALA A 403 -8.38 20.19 12.57
CA ALA A 403 -8.92 21.39 11.92
C ALA A 403 -8.38 21.53 10.49
N VAL A 404 -9.27 21.74 9.53
CA VAL A 404 -8.88 22.02 8.15
C VAL A 404 -8.22 23.40 8.09
N THR A 405 -6.93 23.43 7.79
CA THR A 405 -6.11 24.65 7.67
C THR A 405 -6.02 25.12 6.21
N GLN A 406 -6.20 24.18 5.26
CA GLN A 406 -6.24 24.46 3.82
C GLN A 406 -7.21 23.51 3.13
N GLN A 407 -7.91 24.05 2.12
CA GLN A 407 -8.70 23.30 1.15
C GLN A 407 -8.42 23.87 -0.24
N LEU A 408 -8.02 23.03 -1.16
CA LEU A 408 -7.60 23.42 -2.51
C LEU A 408 -8.36 22.60 -3.54
N PRO A 409 -8.93 23.26 -4.58
CA PRO A 409 -9.59 22.54 -5.66
C PRO A 409 -8.57 21.76 -6.51
N MET A 410 -8.96 20.59 -6.96
CA MET A 410 -8.20 19.74 -7.88
C MET A 410 -9.13 18.97 -8.81
N ASN A 411 -8.59 18.28 -9.81
CA ASN A 411 -9.37 17.34 -10.61
C ASN A 411 -9.87 16.16 -9.74
N GLN A 412 -10.94 15.51 -10.19
CA GLN A 412 -11.47 14.31 -9.53
C GLN A 412 -10.41 13.23 -9.39
N THR A 413 -10.49 12.49 -8.32
CA THR A 413 -9.56 11.40 -8.01
C THR A 413 -10.31 10.13 -7.57
N SER A 414 -9.59 9.02 -7.48
CA SER A 414 -10.12 7.79 -6.93
C SER A 414 -10.40 7.92 -5.42
N ARG A 415 -11.41 7.22 -4.92
CA ARG A 415 -11.68 7.09 -3.48
C ARG A 415 -10.46 6.64 -2.68
N PHE A 416 -9.58 5.84 -3.28
CA PHE A 416 -8.42 5.25 -2.63
C PHE A 416 -7.12 6.00 -2.87
N ALA A 417 -7.19 7.12 -3.58
CA ALA A 417 -6.02 7.92 -3.90
C ALA A 417 -5.33 8.44 -2.64
N SER A 418 -4.02 8.46 -2.69
CA SER A 418 -3.15 9.00 -1.65
C SER A 418 -2.19 10.02 -2.25
N PRO A 419 -1.97 11.18 -1.61
CA PRO A 419 -0.98 12.13 -2.08
C PRO A 419 0.45 11.65 -1.76
N THR A 420 1.41 12.20 -2.48
CA THR A 420 2.85 12.00 -2.26
C THR A 420 3.48 13.32 -1.89
N LEU A 421 4.37 13.31 -0.90
CA LEU A 421 5.09 14.48 -0.45
C LEU A 421 6.52 14.46 -1.00
N PHE A 422 6.95 15.57 -1.58
CA PHE A 422 8.32 15.67 -2.08
C PHE A 422 8.79 17.13 -2.09
N SER A 423 9.94 17.39 -1.47
CA SER A 423 10.53 18.72 -1.33
C SER A 423 9.54 19.69 -0.64
N ASP A 424 8.99 20.65 -1.37
CA ASP A 424 8.00 21.62 -0.93
C ASP A 424 6.60 21.35 -1.52
N SER A 425 6.39 20.17 -2.12
CA SER A 425 5.23 19.88 -2.96
C SER A 425 4.39 18.72 -2.42
N VAL A 426 3.08 18.83 -2.66
CA VAL A 426 2.09 17.76 -2.51
C VAL A 426 1.67 17.34 -3.92
N LEU A 427 2.01 16.12 -4.31
CA LEU A 427 1.74 15.53 -5.62
C LEU A 427 0.51 14.63 -5.52
N VAL A 428 -0.48 14.83 -6.37
CA VAL A 428 -1.80 14.21 -6.23
C VAL A 428 -2.18 13.47 -7.50
N PRO A 429 -2.54 12.17 -7.42
CA PRO A 429 -3.08 11.45 -8.56
C PRO A 429 -4.53 11.87 -8.81
N THR A 430 -4.88 11.97 -10.10
CA THR A 430 -6.24 12.32 -10.54
C THR A 430 -6.73 11.35 -11.62
N LEU A 431 -8.02 11.37 -11.93
CA LEU A 431 -8.58 10.55 -13.01
C LEU A 431 -8.14 10.99 -14.42
N THR A 432 -7.33 12.05 -14.52
CA THR A 432 -6.79 12.57 -15.78
C THR A 432 -5.27 12.70 -15.80
N GLY A 433 -4.58 12.37 -14.70
CA GLY A 433 -3.13 12.50 -14.59
C GLY A 433 -2.65 12.90 -13.20
N ILE A 434 -1.73 13.87 -13.12
CA ILE A 434 -1.13 14.34 -11.86
C ILE A 434 -1.32 15.84 -11.70
N SER A 435 -1.68 16.27 -10.49
CA SER A 435 -1.65 17.69 -10.08
C SER A 435 -0.62 17.88 -8.95
N ALA A 436 0.04 19.03 -8.94
CA ALA A 436 0.98 19.40 -7.89
C ALA A 436 0.56 20.70 -7.21
N PHE A 437 0.74 20.72 -5.91
CA PHE A 437 0.58 21.89 -5.06
C PHE A 437 1.90 22.18 -4.36
N ARG A 438 2.34 23.44 -4.36
CA ARG A 438 3.66 23.83 -3.83
C ARG A 438 3.52 24.91 -2.79
N GLY A 439 4.41 24.89 -1.79
CA GLY A 439 4.61 25.97 -0.85
C GLY A 439 5.11 27.25 -1.53
N ALA A 440 4.66 28.40 -1.01
CA ALA A 440 5.09 29.71 -1.48
C ALA A 440 6.49 30.05 -0.91
#